data_9dcfcbd0f05b430e295e47b61db0eb45
#
_entry.id   9dcfcbd0f05b430e295e47b61db0eb45
#
_cell.length_a   1.000
_cell.length_b   1.000
_cell.length_c   1.000
_cell.angle_alpha   90.00
_cell.angle_beta   90.00
_cell.angle_gamma   90.00
#
_symmetry.space_group_name_H-M   'P 1'
#
loop_
_entity.id
_entity.type
_entity.pdbx_description
1 polymer ?
#
loop_
_entity_poly.entity_id
_entity_poly.type
_entity_poly.pdbx_seq_one_letter_code
_entity_poly.pdbx_strand_id
1 'polypeptide(L)'
;PPANRGGFLRRVAMISQERKANPDLLLFDSGDFSQGSPYYSLFKGDVEVGLMNEMKYDAATIGNHEFDFGIDNMVRIFKMAKFPIVCSNYDFTGTELANVVKPYTIIKRKGLKIGVFGLCPELAGLVIEANYGCIKYLDPIAKAKEMTEILKKKEKCDVIICISHLGWKIDGIDDSEVAPATRDIDLILGGHSHTYFKQLEYLNNLDGKPVPIDQNGKSAIWVGKMTLDIVKNK
;
A
#
# COMPACT_ATOMS: atom_id res chain seq x y z
N PRO A 1 -5.52 -8.41 -20.91
CA PRO A 1 -4.07 -8.54 -20.79
C PRO A 1 -3.51 -9.25 -22.02
N PRO A 2 -2.28 -8.93 -22.46
CA PRO A 2 -1.65 -9.68 -23.53
C PRO A 2 -1.64 -11.17 -23.19
N ALA A 3 -1.91 -12.03 -24.18
CA ALA A 3 -1.84 -13.47 -23.99
C ALA A 3 -0.52 -13.84 -23.30
N ASN A 4 -0.57 -14.67 -22.27
CA ASN A 4 0.57 -15.15 -21.49
C ASN A 4 1.20 -14.18 -20.46
N ARG A 5 0.55 -13.08 -20.07
CA ARG A 5 0.98 -12.21 -18.96
C ARG A 5 -0.09 -12.03 -17.90
N GLY A 6 0.32 -11.81 -16.63
CA GLY A 6 -0.59 -11.61 -15.51
C GLY A 6 -1.44 -12.82 -15.14
N GLY A 7 -2.49 -12.56 -14.37
CA GLY A 7 -3.47 -13.55 -13.90
C GLY A 7 -3.11 -14.18 -12.55
N PHE A 8 -4.15 -14.53 -11.80
CA PHE A 8 -4.02 -14.99 -10.41
C PHE A 8 -3.15 -16.23 -10.26
N LEU A 9 -3.34 -17.25 -11.08
CA LEU A 9 -2.60 -18.52 -10.96
C LEU A 9 -1.08 -18.33 -11.13
N ARG A 10 -0.68 -17.50 -12.11
CA ARG A 10 0.75 -17.22 -12.33
C ARG A 10 1.33 -16.41 -11.19
N ARG A 11 0.60 -15.43 -10.67
CA ARG A 11 1.04 -14.61 -9.53
C ARG A 11 1.21 -15.45 -8.27
N VAL A 12 0.23 -16.30 -7.94
CA VAL A 12 0.33 -17.23 -6.81
C VAL A 12 1.52 -18.17 -6.96
N ALA A 13 1.72 -18.76 -8.13
CA ALA A 13 2.84 -19.67 -8.40
C ALA A 13 4.20 -18.95 -8.24
N MET A 14 4.33 -17.74 -8.81
CA MET A 14 5.55 -16.94 -8.73
C MET A 14 5.86 -16.54 -7.28
N ILE A 15 4.89 -16.01 -6.53
CA ILE A 15 5.09 -15.64 -5.12
C ILE A 15 5.43 -16.86 -4.27
N SER A 16 4.78 -18.01 -4.52
CA SER A 16 5.12 -19.26 -3.82
C SER A 16 6.58 -19.69 -4.08
N GLN A 17 7.05 -19.54 -5.32
CA GLN A 17 8.44 -19.83 -5.67
C GLN A 17 9.42 -18.85 -5.01
N GLU A 18 9.12 -17.55 -5.03
CA GLU A 18 9.93 -16.52 -4.39
C GLU A 18 10.02 -16.73 -2.86
N ARG A 19 8.91 -17.10 -2.21
CA ARG A 19 8.92 -17.40 -0.77
C ARG A 19 9.73 -18.65 -0.41
N LYS A 20 9.78 -19.65 -1.29
CA LYS A 20 10.66 -20.82 -1.09
C LYS A 20 12.13 -20.42 -1.15
N ALA A 21 12.49 -19.55 -2.08
CA ALA A 21 13.86 -19.05 -2.22
C ALA A 21 14.23 -18.04 -1.12
N ASN A 22 13.27 -17.24 -0.68
CA ASN A 22 13.42 -16.17 0.30
C ASN A 22 12.31 -16.23 1.34
N PRO A 23 12.42 -17.06 2.40
CA PRO A 23 11.36 -17.23 3.41
C PRO A 23 10.99 -15.95 4.15
N ASP A 24 11.92 -14.99 4.23
CA ASP A 24 11.77 -13.70 4.91
C ASP A 24 11.27 -12.57 4.02
N LEU A 25 10.93 -12.87 2.78
CA LEU A 25 10.35 -11.92 1.82
C LEU A 25 9.12 -11.23 2.42
N LEU A 26 9.02 -9.91 2.23
CA LEU A 26 7.85 -9.11 2.51
C LEU A 26 7.07 -8.87 1.21
N LEU A 27 5.75 -8.90 1.28
CA LEU A 27 4.87 -8.71 0.15
C LEU A 27 3.81 -7.66 0.50
N PHE A 28 3.74 -6.60 -0.29
CA PHE A 28 2.85 -5.46 -0.09
C PHE A 28 1.93 -5.26 -1.27
N ASP A 29 0.78 -4.60 -1.03
CA ASP A 29 -0.11 -4.09 -2.06
C ASP A 29 -0.39 -2.61 -1.83
N SER A 30 -0.33 -1.82 -2.89
CA SER A 30 -0.50 -0.37 -2.85
C SER A 30 -1.93 0.09 -3.18
N GLY A 31 -2.94 -0.77 -2.92
CA GLY A 31 -4.35 -0.46 -3.12
C GLY A 31 -4.89 -0.79 -4.52
N ASP A 32 -6.20 -0.65 -4.67
CA ASP A 32 -6.96 -1.08 -5.87
C ASP A 32 -6.81 -2.57 -6.18
N PHE A 33 -6.62 -3.40 -5.14
CA PHE A 33 -6.46 -4.84 -5.30
C PHE A 33 -7.78 -5.55 -5.64
N SER A 34 -8.90 -4.92 -5.38
CA SER A 34 -10.22 -5.53 -5.50
C SER A 34 -10.82 -5.41 -6.89
N GLN A 35 -10.50 -4.36 -7.66
CA GLN A 35 -11.11 -4.04 -8.95
C GLN A 35 -10.35 -4.65 -10.15
N GLY A 36 -11.06 -4.85 -11.28
CA GLY A 36 -10.45 -5.14 -12.59
C GLY A 36 -10.65 -6.56 -13.10
N SER A 37 -11.43 -7.39 -12.42
CA SER A 37 -11.75 -8.74 -12.87
C SER A 37 -13.25 -9.05 -12.83
N PRO A 38 -13.75 -10.00 -13.65
CA PRO A 38 -15.13 -10.50 -13.52
C PRO A 38 -15.40 -11.09 -12.12
N TYR A 39 -14.38 -11.61 -11.44
CA TYR A 39 -14.52 -12.13 -10.08
C TYR A 39 -14.90 -11.01 -9.10
N TYR A 40 -14.31 -9.83 -9.23
CA TYR A 40 -14.69 -8.70 -8.40
C TYR A 40 -16.16 -8.29 -8.58
N SER A 41 -16.63 -8.20 -9.81
CA SER A 41 -18.04 -7.88 -10.10
C SER A 41 -19.01 -8.90 -9.51
N LEU A 42 -18.63 -10.19 -9.46
CA LEU A 42 -19.47 -11.29 -8.96
C LEU A 42 -19.32 -11.50 -7.45
N PHE A 43 -18.11 -11.45 -6.93
CA PHE A 43 -17.76 -11.85 -5.56
C PHE A 43 -17.29 -10.68 -4.67
N LYS A 44 -17.28 -9.45 -5.21
CA LYS A 44 -17.05 -8.20 -4.47
C LYS A 44 -15.78 -8.19 -3.61
N GLY A 45 -14.71 -8.85 -4.08
CA GLY A 45 -13.41 -8.88 -3.41
C GLY A 45 -13.05 -10.17 -2.67
N ASP A 46 -13.97 -11.13 -2.55
CA ASP A 46 -13.71 -12.40 -1.83
C ASP A 46 -12.55 -13.19 -2.45
N VAL A 47 -12.52 -13.26 -3.78
CA VAL A 47 -11.48 -13.99 -4.52
C VAL A 47 -10.13 -13.30 -4.37
N GLU A 48 -10.12 -11.99 -4.52
CA GLU A 48 -8.92 -11.16 -4.41
C GLU A 48 -8.29 -11.30 -3.02
N VAL A 49 -9.04 -11.04 -1.97
CA VAL A 49 -8.56 -11.15 -0.58
C VAL A 49 -8.19 -12.60 -0.23
N GLY A 50 -8.98 -13.58 -0.68
CA GLY A 50 -8.67 -14.99 -0.50
C GLY A 50 -7.30 -15.37 -1.09
N LEU A 51 -7.00 -14.93 -2.30
CA LEU A 51 -5.72 -15.16 -2.96
C LEU A 51 -4.57 -14.37 -2.32
N MET A 52 -4.81 -13.14 -1.84
CA MET A 52 -3.84 -12.39 -1.08
C MET A 52 -3.47 -13.10 0.24
N ASN A 53 -4.46 -13.70 0.91
CA ASN A 53 -4.22 -14.54 2.09
C ASN A 53 -3.34 -15.77 1.77
N GLU A 54 -3.61 -16.47 0.65
CA GLU A 54 -2.80 -17.61 0.19
C GLU A 54 -1.36 -17.19 -0.15
N MET A 55 -1.17 -16.04 -0.77
CA MET A 55 0.13 -15.46 -1.06
C MET A 55 0.84 -14.90 0.19
N LYS A 56 0.12 -14.81 1.33
CA LYS A 56 0.62 -14.32 2.62
C LYS A 56 1.13 -12.88 2.52
N TYR A 57 0.31 -11.97 2.03
CA TYR A 57 0.63 -10.55 2.07
C TYR A 57 0.97 -10.09 3.48
N ASP A 58 1.93 -9.17 3.60
CA ASP A 58 2.40 -8.65 4.90
C ASP A 58 1.68 -7.35 5.28
N ALA A 59 1.23 -6.56 4.32
CA ALA A 59 0.30 -5.44 4.48
C ALA A 59 -0.27 -4.99 3.13
N ALA A 60 -1.39 -4.26 3.15
CA ALA A 60 -1.93 -3.54 2.00
C ALA A 60 -2.44 -2.16 2.44
N THR A 61 -2.49 -1.20 1.50
CA THR A 61 -3.21 0.05 1.68
C THR A 61 -4.55 0.04 0.94
N ILE A 62 -5.26 1.15 0.97
CA ILE A 62 -6.57 1.34 0.34
C ILE A 62 -6.39 2.19 -0.89
N GLY A 63 -6.98 1.78 -2.02
CA GLY A 63 -7.16 2.63 -3.18
C GLY A 63 -8.60 3.15 -3.28
N ASN A 64 -8.91 3.86 -4.36
CA ASN A 64 -10.25 4.37 -4.58
C ASN A 64 -11.25 3.27 -4.96
N HIS A 65 -10.81 2.20 -5.60
CA HIS A 65 -11.69 1.10 -6.03
C HIS A 65 -12.09 0.13 -4.92
N GLU A 66 -11.47 0.15 -3.75
CA GLU A 66 -12.00 -0.57 -2.59
C GLU A 66 -13.37 -0.04 -2.18
N PHE A 67 -13.69 1.23 -2.52
CA PHE A 67 -14.98 1.86 -2.26
C PHE A 67 -16.10 1.55 -3.26
N ASP A 68 -15.84 0.83 -4.35
CA ASP A 68 -16.80 0.61 -5.44
C ASP A 68 -18.14 0.00 -4.97
N PHE A 69 -18.12 -0.83 -3.94
CA PHE A 69 -19.30 -1.43 -3.32
C PHE A 69 -19.61 -0.88 -1.91
N GLY A 70 -19.04 0.28 -1.56
CA GLY A 70 -19.28 1.00 -0.31
C GLY A 70 -18.62 0.41 0.93
N ILE A 71 -18.79 1.12 2.04
CA ILE A 71 -18.12 0.86 3.33
C ILE A 71 -18.43 -0.55 3.86
N ASP A 72 -19.68 -0.99 3.80
CA ASP A 72 -20.08 -2.29 4.35
C ASP A 72 -19.34 -3.45 3.66
N ASN A 73 -19.18 -3.36 2.35
CA ASN A 73 -18.39 -4.35 1.60
C ASN A 73 -16.90 -4.27 1.96
N MET A 74 -16.34 -3.07 2.11
CA MET A 74 -14.95 -2.91 2.55
C MET A 74 -14.73 -3.56 3.91
N VAL A 75 -15.59 -3.28 4.89
CA VAL A 75 -15.52 -3.88 6.23
C VAL A 75 -15.54 -5.41 6.13
N ARG A 76 -16.44 -5.94 5.30
CA ARG A 76 -16.58 -7.38 5.10
C ARG A 76 -15.30 -8.02 4.56
N ILE A 77 -14.75 -7.49 3.47
CA ILE A 77 -13.53 -8.04 2.86
C ILE A 77 -12.28 -7.80 3.72
N PHE A 78 -12.19 -6.67 4.41
CA PHE A 78 -11.05 -6.38 5.29
C PHE A 78 -11.05 -7.27 6.55
N LYS A 79 -12.23 -7.66 7.05
CA LYS A 79 -12.34 -8.69 8.11
C LYS A 79 -11.88 -10.08 7.65
N MET A 80 -11.92 -10.38 6.35
CA MET A 80 -11.39 -11.63 5.79
C MET A 80 -9.86 -11.60 5.63
N ALA A 81 -9.24 -10.44 5.52
CA ALA A 81 -7.81 -10.29 5.32
C ALA A 81 -7.03 -10.81 6.53
N LYS A 82 -6.03 -11.67 6.29
CA LYS A 82 -5.10 -12.20 7.32
C LYS A 82 -3.84 -11.34 7.44
N PHE A 83 -3.86 -10.15 6.86
CA PHE A 83 -2.81 -9.15 6.88
C PHE A 83 -3.42 -7.79 7.22
N PRO A 84 -2.65 -6.86 7.80
CA PRO A 84 -3.16 -5.53 8.13
C PRO A 84 -3.45 -4.71 6.87
N ILE A 85 -4.59 -4.00 6.89
CA ILE A 85 -4.88 -2.90 5.98
C ILE A 85 -4.49 -1.61 6.69
N VAL A 86 -3.67 -0.78 6.05
CA VAL A 86 -3.15 0.46 6.63
C VAL A 86 -3.55 1.68 5.80
N CYS A 87 -4.02 2.72 6.47
CA CYS A 87 -4.30 4.04 5.90
C CYS A 87 -4.17 5.09 7.00
N SER A 88 -3.30 6.08 6.79
CA SER A 88 -3.01 7.09 7.80
C SER A 88 -3.79 8.38 7.57
N ASN A 89 -4.21 8.65 6.34
CA ASN A 89 -4.77 9.94 5.96
C ASN A 89 -6.29 9.93 5.67
N TYR A 90 -7.00 8.92 6.18
CA TYR A 90 -8.46 8.97 6.28
C TYR A 90 -8.89 8.93 7.75
N ASP A 91 -9.86 9.79 8.10
CA ASP A 91 -10.56 9.70 9.38
C ASP A 91 -11.80 8.82 9.19
N PHE A 92 -11.76 7.62 9.76
CA PHE A 92 -12.83 6.62 9.70
C PHE A 92 -13.83 6.76 10.87
N THR A 93 -13.76 7.83 11.66
CA THR A 93 -14.67 8.04 12.80
C THR A 93 -16.12 7.98 12.35
N GLY A 94 -16.92 7.21 13.06
CA GLY A 94 -18.33 6.99 12.72
C GLY A 94 -18.59 5.83 11.75
N THR A 95 -17.56 5.12 11.31
CA THR A 95 -17.66 3.91 10.48
C THR A 95 -17.05 2.68 11.17
N GLU A 96 -17.48 1.47 10.77
CA GLU A 96 -16.84 0.24 11.25
C GLU A 96 -15.40 0.05 10.70
N LEU A 97 -14.99 0.80 9.68
CA LEU A 97 -13.62 0.79 9.16
C LEU A 97 -12.60 1.20 10.23
N ALA A 98 -12.98 2.07 11.19
CA ALA A 98 -12.13 2.44 12.31
C ALA A 98 -11.65 1.24 13.15
N ASN A 99 -12.37 0.11 13.12
CA ASN A 99 -12.02 -1.10 13.85
C ASN A 99 -11.15 -2.08 13.03
N VAL A 100 -11.08 -1.94 11.72
CA VAL A 100 -10.39 -2.89 10.83
C VAL A 100 -9.19 -2.30 10.09
N VAL A 101 -9.18 -0.99 9.86
CA VAL A 101 -8.05 -0.26 9.25
C VAL A 101 -7.17 0.33 10.35
N LYS A 102 -5.86 0.26 10.16
CA LYS A 102 -4.88 0.82 11.10
C LYS A 102 -4.13 1.98 10.45
N PRO A 103 -3.66 2.99 11.21
CA PRO A 103 -2.82 4.04 10.62
C PRO A 103 -1.47 3.49 10.15
N TYR A 104 -0.91 2.53 10.86
CA TYR A 104 0.33 1.84 10.51
C TYR A 104 0.37 0.42 11.10
N THR A 105 1.32 -0.36 10.67
CA THR A 105 1.65 -1.66 11.27
C THR A 105 3.16 -1.82 11.46
N ILE A 106 3.55 -2.75 12.32
CA ILE A 106 4.96 -3.06 12.59
C ILE A 106 5.21 -4.52 12.30
N ILE A 107 6.16 -4.79 11.43
CA ILE A 107 6.57 -6.13 11.03
C ILE A 107 7.97 -6.38 11.61
N LYS A 108 8.14 -7.52 12.27
CA LYS A 108 9.46 -7.98 12.73
C LYS A 108 9.99 -9.02 11.74
N ARG A 109 11.14 -8.74 11.14
CA ARG A 109 11.76 -9.65 10.16
C ARG A 109 13.28 -9.58 10.26
N LYS A 110 13.96 -10.74 10.37
CA LYS A 110 15.42 -10.84 10.49
C LYS A 110 16.05 -9.95 11.57
N GLY A 111 15.36 -9.80 12.71
CA GLY A 111 15.81 -8.94 13.79
C GLY A 111 15.62 -7.43 13.56
N LEU A 112 15.01 -7.05 12.43
CA LEU A 112 14.63 -5.67 12.12
C LEU A 112 13.20 -5.39 12.53
N LYS A 113 12.95 -4.16 12.94
CA LYS A 113 11.63 -3.60 13.19
C LYS A 113 11.25 -2.69 12.02
N ILE A 114 10.28 -3.11 11.22
CA ILE A 114 9.88 -2.45 9.98
C ILE A 114 8.52 -1.80 10.21
N GLY A 115 8.46 -0.48 10.16
CA GLY A 115 7.22 0.29 10.21
C GLY A 115 6.64 0.43 8.81
N VAL A 116 5.34 0.16 8.67
CA VAL A 116 4.63 0.30 7.40
C VAL A 116 3.39 1.14 7.62
N PHE A 117 3.23 2.21 6.86
CA PHE A 117 2.03 3.05 6.88
C PHE A 117 1.47 3.24 5.47
N GLY A 118 0.19 3.62 5.37
CA GLY A 118 -0.50 3.78 4.11
C GLY A 118 -0.91 5.22 3.84
N LEU A 119 -0.84 5.65 2.58
CA LEU A 119 -1.41 6.91 2.10
C LEU A 119 -2.36 6.65 0.94
N CYS A 120 -3.49 7.35 0.94
CA CYS A 120 -4.60 7.12 0.03
C CYS A 120 -5.03 8.44 -0.64
N PRO A 121 -5.61 8.42 -1.86
CA PRO A 121 -5.97 9.63 -2.60
C PRO A 121 -7.20 10.30 -2.00
N GLU A 122 -7.46 11.56 -2.38
CA GLU A 122 -8.72 12.22 -2.10
C GLU A 122 -9.85 11.49 -2.84
N LEU A 123 -10.95 11.18 -2.11
CA LEU A 123 -12.07 10.42 -2.69
C LEU A 123 -13.03 11.29 -3.50
N ALA A 124 -13.08 12.59 -3.20
CA ALA A 124 -13.92 13.53 -3.94
C ALA A 124 -13.51 13.58 -5.42
N GLY A 125 -14.47 13.35 -6.31
CA GLY A 125 -14.21 13.27 -7.75
C GLY A 125 -13.73 11.92 -8.27
N LEU A 126 -13.26 11.00 -7.40
CA LEU A 126 -12.88 9.63 -7.76
C LEU A 126 -13.96 8.61 -7.42
N VAL A 127 -14.65 8.81 -6.30
CA VAL A 127 -15.64 7.89 -5.75
C VAL A 127 -16.95 8.66 -5.54
N ILE A 128 -18.07 8.01 -5.78
CA ILE A 128 -19.38 8.62 -5.46
C ILE A 128 -19.54 8.75 -3.94
N GLU A 129 -20.03 9.90 -3.48
CA GLU A 129 -20.11 10.23 -2.05
C GLU A 129 -20.86 9.17 -1.23
N ALA A 130 -21.92 8.59 -1.79
CA ALA A 130 -22.68 7.52 -1.15
C ALA A 130 -21.84 6.29 -0.76
N ASN A 131 -20.70 6.06 -1.40
CA ASN A 131 -19.84 4.91 -1.14
C ASN A 131 -18.78 5.15 -0.07
N TYR A 132 -18.42 6.41 0.24
CA TYR A 132 -17.47 6.73 1.31
C TYR A 132 -18.07 7.52 2.48
N GLY A 133 -19.25 8.13 2.29
CA GLY A 133 -20.05 8.73 3.35
C GLY A 133 -19.31 9.79 4.18
N CYS A 134 -19.19 9.56 5.49
CA CYS A 134 -18.60 10.51 6.43
C CYS A 134 -17.08 10.44 6.55
N ILE A 135 -16.39 9.61 5.78
CA ILE A 135 -14.93 9.50 5.80
C ILE A 135 -14.33 10.84 5.36
N LYS A 136 -13.40 11.37 6.17
CA LYS A 136 -12.73 12.61 5.88
C LYS A 136 -11.33 12.37 5.35
N TYR A 137 -10.99 13.05 4.28
CA TYR A 137 -9.63 13.12 3.78
C TYR A 137 -8.79 14.05 4.65
N LEU A 138 -7.60 13.62 5.02
CA LEU A 138 -6.61 14.39 5.76
C LEU A 138 -5.38 14.58 4.89
N ASP A 139 -4.68 15.69 5.07
CA ASP A 139 -3.47 16.02 4.31
C ASP A 139 -2.44 14.88 4.39
N PRO A 140 -2.09 14.22 3.26
CA PRO A 140 -1.20 13.07 3.25
C PRO A 140 0.24 13.42 3.65
N ILE A 141 0.72 14.63 3.35
CA ILE A 141 2.06 15.08 3.75
C ILE A 141 2.13 15.28 5.27
N ALA A 142 1.11 15.92 5.85
CA ALA A 142 1.03 16.09 7.30
C ALA A 142 0.99 14.72 8.01
N LYS A 143 0.19 13.78 7.47
CA LYS A 143 0.09 12.42 8.02
C LYS A 143 1.36 11.60 7.81
N ALA A 144 2.03 11.72 6.68
CA ALA A 144 3.34 11.09 6.47
C ALA A 144 4.37 11.57 7.50
N LYS A 145 4.44 12.88 7.78
CA LYS A 145 5.31 13.45 8.83
C LYS A 145 4.97 12.89 10.21
N GLU A 146 3.68 12.83 10.56
CA GLU A 146 3.22 12.26 11.83
C GLU A 146 3.61 10.78 11.95
N MET A 147 3.38 9.99 10.90
CA MET A 147 3.70 8.56 10.92
C MET A 147 5.20 8.30 11.01
N THR A 148 6.03 9.02 10.25
CA THR A 148 7.47 8.86 10.32
C THR A 148 8.01 9.23 11.70
N GLU A 149 7.48 10.28 12.34
CA GLU A 149 7.85 10.65 13.70
C GLU A 149 7.49 9.56 14.72
N ILE A 150 6.26 9.03 14.65
CA ILE A 150 5.80 7.94 15.52
C ILE A 150 6.68 6.69 15.29
N LEU A 151 6.84 6.26 14.06
CA LEU A 151 7.57 5.05 13.74
C LEU A 151 9.05 5.14 14.08
N LYS A 152 9.67 6.30 13.87
CA LYS A 152 11.10 6.51 14.19
C LYS A 152 11.35 6.71 15.66
N LYS A 153 10.63 7.64 16.30
CA LYS A 153 10.94 8.07 17.67
C LYS A 153 10.26 7.21 18.74
N LYS A 154 8.95 6.92 18.57
CA LYS A 154 8.18 6.17 19.57
C LYS A 154 8.35 4.66 19.37
N GLU A 155 8.14 4.19 18.16
CA GLU A 155 8.20 2.76 17.82
C GLU A 155 9.64 2.27 17.60
N LYS A 156 10.60 3.16 17.32
CA LYS A 156 12.02 2.86 17.08
C LYS A 156 12.21 1.84 15.94
N CYS A 157 11.53 2.06 14.83
CA CYS A 157 11.67 1.23 13.64
C CYS A 157 13.05 1.41 13.02
N ASP A 158 13.64 0.30 12.55
CA ASP A 158 14.89 0.29 11.79
C ASP A 158 14.65 0.77 10.36
N VAL A 159 13.50 0.41 9.76
CA VAL A 159 13.09 0.73 8.39
C VAL A 159 11.65 1.24 8.40
N ILE A 160 11.36 2.24 7.59
CA ILE A 160 10.02 2.81 7.42
C ILE A 160 9.63 2.77 5.94
N ILE A 161 8.55 2.05 5.64
CA ILE A 161 7.99 1.88 4.30
C ILE A 161 6.64 2.59 4.23
N CYS A 162 6.47 3.42 3.21
CA CYS A 162 5.17 3.96 2.81
C CYS A 162 4.61 3.11 1.68
N ILE A 163 3.44 2.51 1.87
CA ILE A 163 2.65 1.95 0.78
C ILE A 163 1.59 2.98 0.39
N SER A 164 1.65 3.46 -0.84
CA SER A 164 0.91 4.64 -1.27
C SER A 164 -0.01 4.35 -2.45
N HIS A 165 -1.21 4.93 -2.39
CA HIS A 165 -2.12 4.98 -3.53
C HIS A 165 -2.34 6.43 -4.01
N LEU A 166 -1.39 7.32 -3.78
CA LEU A 166 -1.52 8.73 -4.18
C LEU A 166 -1.27 8.95 -5.69
N GLY A 167 -0.44 8.11 -6.31
CA GLY A 167 -0.05 8.27 -7.71
C GLY A 167 1.34 8.87 -7.90
N TRP A 168 1.68 9.14 -9.16
CA TRP A 168 2.96 9.72 -9.57
C TRP A 168 2.77 10.78 -10.64
N LYS A 169 3.12 12.03 -10.33
CA LYS A 169 3.03 13.21 -11.23
C LYS A 169 1.65 13.37 -11.85
N ILE A 170 0.64 13.35 -10.99
CA ILE A 170 -0.76 13.59 -11.33
C ILE A 170 -1.28 14.84 -10.60
N ASP A 171 -2.51 15.24 -10.88
CA ASP A 171 -3.14 16.35 -10.18
C ASP A 171 -3.38 16.00 -8.69
N GLY A 172 -3.11 16.97 -7.81
CA GLY A 172 -3.19 16.79 -6.35
C GLY A 172 -1.85 16.37 -5.74
N ILE A 173 -1.86 16.04 -4.45
CA ILE A 173 -0.67 15.57 -3.73
C ILE A 173 -0.39 14.11 -4.12
N ASP A 174 0.80 13.85 -4.61
CA ASP A 174 1.26 12.53 -5.04
C ASP A 174 2.62 12.13 -4.41
N ASP A 175 3.12 10.94 -4.75
CA ASP A 175 4.36 10.40 -4.18
C ASP A 175 5.59 11.27 -4.47
N SER A 176 5.57 12.08 -5.56
CA SER A 176 6.67 12.97 -5.90
C SER A 176 6.74 14.20 -4.99
N GLU A 177 5.68 14.50 -4.27
CA GLU A 177 5.62 15.59 -3.29
C GLU A 177 5.83 15.08 -1.85
N VAL A 178 5.41 13.84 -1.56
CA VAL A 178 5.56 13.24 -0.22
C VAL A 178 7.03 13.04 0.14
N ALA A 179 7.82 12.46 -0.75
CA ALA A 179 9.23 12.16 -0.47
C ALA A 179 10.05 13.42 -0.12
N PRO A 180 10.01 14.53 -0.92
CA PRO A 180 10.75 15.73 -0.60
C PRO A 180 10.23 16.49 0.63
N ALA A 181 8.98 16.28 1.00
CA ALA A 181 8.35 16.96 2.13
C ALA A 181 8.54 16.25 3.48
N THR A 182 9.15 15.06 3.50
CA THR A 182 9.23 14.20 4.69
C THR A 182 10.66 13.87 5.10
N ARG A 183 10.82 13.15 6.20
CA ARG A 183 12.06 12.55 6.70
C ARG A 183 11.81 11.08 7.01
N ASP A 184 12.88 10.31 7.08
CA ASP A 184 12.88 8.96 7.61
C ASP A 184 12.00 7.93 6.85
N ILE A 185 11.46 8.26 5.67
CA ILE A 185 10.91 7.25 4.76
C ILE A 185 12.08 6.61 4.02
N ASP A 186 12.19 5.28 4.12
CA ASP A 186 13.26 4.52 3.46
C ASP A 186 12.84 3.96 2.10
N LEU A 187 11.52 3.85 1.83
CA LEU A 187 10.97 3.33 0.59
C LEU A 187 9.52 3.76 0.43
N ILE A 188 9.13 4.17 -0.80
CA ILE A 188 7.74 4.35 -1.20
C ILE A 188 7.36 3.31 -2.26
N LEU A 189 6.29 2.57 -2.01
CA LEU A 189 5.68 1.65 -2.97
C LEU A 189 4.34 2.26 -3.41
N GLY A 190 4.31 2.80 -4.63
CA GLY A 190 3.20 3.59 -5.16
C GLY A 190 2.19 2.79 -5.99
N GLY A 191 1.05 3.42 -6.27
CA GLY A 191 -0.05 2.90 -7.08
C GLY A 191 -0.82 4.00 -7.79
N HIS A 192 -2.10 3.82 -8.06
CA HIS A 192 -3.10 4.75 -8.57
C HIS A 192 -2.90 5.22 -10.02
N SER A 193 -1.82 5.91 -10.33
CA SER A 193 -1.57 6.48 -11.67
C SER A 193 -1.23 5.45 -12.75
N HIS A 194 -1.16 4.17 -12.39
CA HIS A 194 -0.78 3.06 -13.29
C HIS A 194 0.59 3.23 -13.94
N THR A 195 1.45 4.05 -13.36
CA THR A 195 2.80 4.30 -13.87
C THR A 195 3.62 3.00 -13.76
N TYR A 196 4.39 2.71 -14.80
CA TYR A 196 5.30 1.58 -14.79
C TYR A 196 6.75 2.09 -14.82
N PHE A 197 7.45 1.93 -13.72
CA PHE A 197 8.87 2.22 -13.64
C PHE A 197 9.69 1.01 -14.11
N LYS A 198 10.56 1.23 -15.10
CA LYS A 198 11.53 0.20 -15.55
C LYS A 198 12.68 0.03 -14.58
N GLN A 199 12.93 1.04 -13.77
CA GLN A 199 13.92 1.11 -12.70
C GLN A 199 13.42 2.09 -11.65
N LEU A 200 13.94 1.99 -10.44
CA LEU A 200 13.53 2.86 -9.33
C LEU A 200 13.72 4.34 -9.64
N GLU A 201 12.76 5.14 -9.27
CA GLU A 201 12.90 6.59 -9.17
C GLU A 201 13.46 6.96 -7.78
N TYR A 202 14.16 8.08 -7.70
CA TYR A 202 14.74 8.57 -6.45
C TYR A 202 14.46 10.05 -6.29
N LEU A 203 13.95 10.43 -5.13
CA LEU A 203 13.78 11.82 -4.74
C LEU A 203 14.46 12.07 -3.40
N ASN A 204 15.12 13.20 -3.26
CA ASN A 204 15.74 13.57 -2.00
C ASN A 204 14.68 14.02 -0.99
N ASN A 205 14.75 13.48 0.22
CA ASN A 205 13.96 13.93 1.35
C ASN A 205 14.48 15.25 1.94
N LEU A 206 13.86 15.74 3.02
CA LEU A 206 14.27 16.98 3.71
C LEU A 206 15.70 16.97 4.25
N ASP A 207 16.32 15.81 4.40
CA ASP A 207 17.73 15.67 4.83
C ASP A 207 18.69 15.48 3.66
N GLY A 208 18.21 15.61 2.42
CA GLY A 208 18.99 15.38 1.20
C GLY A 208 19.31 13.90 0.94
N LYS A 209 18.65 12.97 1.62
CA LYS A 209 18.82 11.53 1.41
C LYS A 209 17.90 11.03 0.30
N PRO A 210 18.39 10.21 -0.64
CA PRO A 210 17.56 9.66 -1.69
C PRO A 210 16.57 8.63 -1.11
N VAL A 211 15.30 8.81 -1.43
CA VAL A 211 14.21 7.87 -1.14
C VAL A 211 13.87 7.15 -2.42
N PRO A 212 14.01 5.82 -2.50
CA PRO A 212 13.57 5.03 -3.64
C PRO A 212 12.05 4.98 -3.71
N ILE A 213 11.53 5.07 -4.93
CA ILE A 213 10.10 5.02 -5.23
C ILE A 213 9.90 4.02 -6.36
N ASP A 214 8.92 3.11 -6.20
CA ASP A 214 8.56 2.14 -7.22
C ASP A 214 7.06 2.14 -7.50
N GLN A 215 6.71 1.91 -8.77
CA GLN A 215 5.33 1.72 -9.21
C GLN A 215 5.29 0.71 -10.36
N ASN A 216 4.38 -0.28 -10.28
CA ASN A 216 4.40 -1.49 -11.10
C ASN A 216 3.27 -1.57 -12.15
N GLY A 217 2.80 -0.43 -12.63
CA GLY A 217 1.72 -0.36 -13.62
C GLY A 217 0.37 -0.78 -13.03
N LYS A 218 -0.39 -1.56 -13.78
CA LYS A 218 -1.74 -2.00 -13.38
C LYS A 218 -2.00 -3.48 -13.63
N SER A 219 -3.14 -3.95 -13.08
CA SER A 219 -3.69 -5.30 -13.31
C SER A 219 -2.74 -6.43 -12.88
N ALA A 220 -1.79 -6.14 -11.97
CA ALA A 220 -0.78 -7.08 -11.48
C ALA A 220 -0.08 -7.87 -12.62
N ILE A 221 0.16 -7.21 -13.77
CA ILE A 221 0.94 -7.75 -14.88
C ILE A 221 2.42 -7.80 -14.51
N TRP A 222 2.84 -6.82 -13.71
CA TRP A 222 4.20 -6.68 -13.20
C TRP A 222 4.19 -6.81 -11.67
N VAL A 223 5.26 -7.34 -11.13
CA VAL A 223 5.52 -7.41 -9.70
C VAL A 223 6.92 -6.87 -9.47
N GLY A 224 7.03 -5.79 -8.68
CA GLY A 224 8.31 -5.25 -8.26
C GLY A 224 9.01 -6.19 -7.30
N LYS A 225 10.30 -6.43 -7.51
CA LYS A 225 11.16 -7.16 -6.58
C LYS A 225 12.36 -6.31 -6.25
N MET A 226 12.51 -6.01 -4.96
CA MET A 226 13.57 -5.15 -4.46
C MET A 226 14.34 -5.85 -3.34
N THR A 227 15.63 -5.57 -3.25
CA THR A 227 16.47 -5.96 -2.11
C THR A 227 16.91 -4.69 -1.40
N LEU A 228 16.68 -4.63 -0.09
CA LEU A 228 17.16 -3.55 0.78
C LEU A 228 18.34 -4.09 1.61
N ASP A 229 19.50 -3.49 1.45
CA ASP A 229 20.67 -3.75 2.29
C ASP A 229 20.68 -2.80 3.48
N ILE A 230 20.45 -3.33 4.67
CA ILE A 230 20.37 -2.53 5.90
C ILE A 230 21.70 -2.59 6.63
N VAL A 231 22.38 -1.44 6.71
CA VAL A 231 23.62 -1.28 7.49
C VAL A 231 23.27 -0.63 8.81
N LYS A 232 23.48 -1.34 9.93
CA LYS A 232 23.38 -0.74 11.26
C LYS A 232 24.67 0.05 11.54
N ASN A 233 24.57 1.37 11.58
CA ASN A 233 25.64 2.18 12.12
C ASN A 233 25.78 1.86 13.62
N LYS A 234 26.97 1.45 14.02
CA LYS A 234 27.33 1.17 15.42
C LYS A 234 27.39 2.47 16.21
#